data_3147474f4c4f22954b05e1a420d0e7f2
#
_entry.id   3147474f4c4f22954b05e1a420d0e7f2
#
_cell.length_a   1.000
_cell.length_b   1.000
_cell.length_c   1.000
_cell.angle_alpha   90.00
_cell.angle_beta   90.00
_cell.angle_gamma   90.00
#
_symmetry.space_group_name_H-M   'P 1'
#
loop_
_entity.id
_entity.type
_entity.pdbx_description
1 polymer ?
#
loop_
_entity_poly.entity_id
_entity_poly.type
_entity_poly.pdbx_seq_one_letter_code
_entity_poly.pdbx_strand_id
1 'polypeptide(L)'
;LDLSSGSMIALLAVINMLLLRATNSFLVILLVLVLGALLGVFNGVLVSKVKIPAFIATLATFYIFRALAYIITGGDPVSYNAPWFIWIGNGKIFGIPFSFILMIILAFFAHLILRRTKIGRTVVAIGNSPEASRISGLNNDLATIFAFMMVGLNVAISSVLLSSRLWSANPRMMDGYEFKVI
;
A
#
# COMPACT_ATOMS: atom_id res chain seq x y z
N LEU A 1 -4.87 -11.75 4.64
CA LEU A 1 -3.42 -11.85 4.40
C LEU A 1 -3.12 -11.29 3.01
N ASP A 2 -2.18 -10.32 2.90
CA ASP A 2 -1.75 -9.74 1.63
C ASP A 2 -0.22 -9.84 1.51
N LEU A 3 0.23 -10.81 0.70
CA LEU A 3 1.66 -11.04 0.44
C LEU A 3 2.23 -10.05 -0.59
N SER A 4 1.38 -9.37 -1.37
CA SER A 4 1.85 -8.48 -2.44
C SER A 4 2.40 -7.15 -1.94
N SER A 5 2.19 -6.80 -0.67
CA SER A 5 2.50 -5.48 -0.12
C SER A 5 3.97 -5.08 -0.28
N GLY A 6 4.92 -6.00 -0.09
CA GLY A 6 6.35 -5.72 -0.28
C GLY A 6 6.71 -5.36 -1.72
N SER A 7 6.24 -6.15 -2.68
CA SER A 7 6.47 -5.89 -4.11
C SER A 7 5.70 -4.66 -4.62
N MET A 8 4.52 -4.41 -4.06
CA MET A 8 3.73 -3.21 -4.35
C MET A 8 4.46 -1.94 -3.86
N ILE A 9 5.11 -1.97 -2.67
CA ILE A 9 5.97 -0.87 -2.21
C ILE A 9 7.08 -0.61 -3.22
N ALA A 10 7.78 -1.67 -3.69
CA ALA A 10 8.88 -1.52 -4.64
C ALA A 10 8.41 -0.92 -5.97
N LEU A 11 7.30 -1.41 -6.53
CA LEU A 11 6.73 -0.90 -7.78
C LEU A 11 6.32 0.57 -7.65
N LEU A 12 5.56 0.91 -6.60
CA LEU A 12 5.09 2.28 -6.38
C LEU A 12 6.24 3.24 -6.08
N ALA A 13 7.28 2.80 -5.36
CA ALA A 13 8.47 3.60 -5.11
C ALA A 13 9.23 3.91 -6.41
N VAL A 14 9.38 2.92 -7.30
CA VAL A 14 9.99 3.10 -8.62
C VAL A 14 9.19 4.09 -9.46
N ILE A 15 7.87 3.90 -9.56
CA ILE A 15 6.99 4.82 -10.30
C ILE A 15 7.08 6.23 -9.72
N ASN A 16 7.04 6.36 -8.39
CA ASN A 16 7.18 7.64 -7.70
C ASN A 16 8.47 8.36 -8.10
N MET A 17 9.62 7.67 -8.03
CA MET A 17 10.91 8.26 -8.35
C MET A 17 11.05 8.65 -9.82
N LEU A 18 10.58 7.82 -10.74
CA LEU A 18 10.60 8.11 -12.17
C LEU A 18 9.75 9.34 -12.50
N LEU A 19 8.54 9.41 -11.97
CA LEU A 19 7.64 10.54 -12.21
C LEU A 19 8.15 11.84 -11.56
N LEU A 20 8.70 11.76 -10.35
CA LEU A 20 9.32 12.91 -9.70
C LEU A 20 10.53 13.43 -10.49
N ARG A 21 11.36 12.54 -11.02
CA ARG A 21 12.49 12.89 -11.88
C ARG A 21 12.04 13.60 -13.16
N ALA A 22 10.90 13.19 -13.73
CA ALA A 22 10.36 13.78 -14.95
C ALA A 22 9.63 15.12 -14.73
N THR A 23 8.88 15.27 -13.64
CA THR A 23 7.94 16.38 -13.44
C THR A 23 8.27 17.30 -12.28
N ASN A 24 9.07 16.85 -11.31
CA ASN A 24 9.35 17.56 -10.04
C ASN A 24 8.07 18.13 -9.37
N SER A 25 6.97 17.40 -9.47
CA SER A 25 5.66 17.86 -9.02
C SER A 25 5.15 17.10 -7.81
N PHE A 26 4.61 17.82 -6.84
CA PHE A 26 3.93 17.22 -5.68
C PHE A 26 2.71 16.35 -6.08
N LEU A 27 2.08 16.63 -7.23
CA LEU A 27 0.96 15.84 -7.76
C LEU A 27 1.32 14.36 -7.98
N VAL A 28 2.60 14.05 -8.16
CA VAL A 28 3.08 12.66 -8.27
C VAL A 28 2.72 11.85 -7.03
N ILE A 29 2.83 12.44 -5.84
CA ILE A 29 2.47 11.75 -4.59
C ILE A 29 0.99 11.36 -4.62
N LEU A 30 0.11 12.29 -5.00
CA LEU A 30 -1.33 12.01 -5.09
C LEU A 30 -1.61 10.89 -6.10
N LEU A 31 -0.95 10.92 -7.26
CA LEU A 31 -1.07 9.88 -8.27
C LEU A 31 -0.62 8.51 -7.74
N VAL A 32 0.49 8.44 -7.02
CA VAL A 32 0.98 7.20 -6.41
C VAL A 32 0.01 6.67 -5.35
N LEU A 33 -0.61 7.55 -4.55
CA LEU A 33 -1.64 7.16 -3.59
C LEU A 33 -2.87 6.54 -4.30
N VAL A 34 -3.32 7.16 -5.39
CA VAL A 34 -4.44 6.64 -6.20
C VAL A 34 -4.06 5.30 -6.82
N LEU A 35 -2.87 5.17 -7.38
CA LEU A 35 -2.38 3.91 -7.94
C LEU A 35 -2.33 2.81 -6.89
N GLY A 36 -1.81 3.08 -5.70
CA GLY A 36 -1.78 2.10 -4.62
C GLY A 36 -3.18 1.66 -4.18
N ALA A 37 -4.13 2.59 -4.07
CA ALA A 37 -5.52 2.27 -3.79
C ALA A 37 -6.13 1.37 -4.90
N LEU A 38 -5.87 1.67 -6.18
CA LEU A 38 -6.34 0.88 -7.32
C LEU A 38 -5.74 -0.53 -7.34
N LEU A 39 -4.44 -0.69 -7.06
CA LEU A 39 -3.79 -2.00 -6.94
C LEU A 39 -4.37 -2.80 -5.78
N GLY A 40 -4.68 -2.14 -4.66
CA GLY A 40 -5.40 -2.77 -3.55
C GLY A 40 -6.81 -3.21 -3.96
N VAL A 41 -7.58 -2.35 -4.65
CA VAL A 41 -8.90 -2.71 -5.18
C VAL A 41 -8.80 -3.90 -6.14
N PHE A 42 -7.79 -3.94 -7.00
CA PHE A 42 -7.54 -5.05 -7.91
C PHE A 42 -7.40 -6.38 -7.15
N ASN A 43 -6.54 -6.43 -6.13
CA ASN A 43 -6.41 -7.61 -5.26
C ASN A 43 -7.74 -7.94 -4.55
N GLY A 44 -8.43 -6.93 -4.04
CA GLY A 44 -9.73 -7.09 -3.38
C GLY A 44 -10.79 -7.69 -4.30
N VAL A 45 -10.82 -7.32 -5.58
CA VAL A 45 -11.73 -7.88 -6.60
C VAL A 45 -11.38 -9.33 -6.90
N LEU A 46 -10.10 -9.67 -7.06
CA LEU A 46 -9.66 -11.05 -7.28
C LEU A 46 -10.15 -11.98 -6.15
N VAL A 47 -10.02 -11.51 -4.91
CA VAL A 47 -10.41 -12.29 -3.74
C VAL A 47 -11.93 -12.35 -3.56
N SER A 48 -12.62 -11.21 -3.70
CA SER A 48 -14.05 -11.11 -3.35
C SER A 48 -14.97 -11.54 -4.49
N LYS A 49 -14.68 -11.12 -5.73
CA LYS A 49 -15.55 -11.37 -6.90
C LYS A 49 -15.12 -12.59 -7.68
N VAL A 50 -13.83 -12.73 -7.97
CA VAL A 50 -13.31 -13.91 -8.69
C VAL A 50 -13.21 -15.13 -7.78
N LYS A 51 -13.28 -14.91 -6.44
CA LYS A 51 -13.25 -15.98 -5.40
C LYS A 51 -11.93 -16.76 -5.37
N ILE A 52 -10.83 -16.13 -5.78
CA ILE A 52 -9.49 -16.71 -5.62
C ILE A 52 -9.10 -16.62 -4.14
N PRO A 53 -8.57 -17.68 -3.51
CA PRO A 53 -8.05 -17.58 -2.15
C PRO A 53 -7.03 -16.43 -2.01
N ALA A 54 -7.16 -15.63 -0.97
CA ALA A 54 -6.36 -14.39 -0.79
C ALA A 54 -4.84 -14.65 -0.89
N PHE A 55 -4.37 -15.76 -0.31
CA PHE A 55 -2.98 -16.18 -0.39
C PHE A 55 -2.51 -16.37 -1.85
N ILE A 56 -3.30 -17.07 -2.67
CA ILE A 56 -2.95 -17.35 -4.09
C ILE A 56 -3.00 -16.06 -4.91
N ALA A 57 -4.06 -15.26 -4.74
CA ALA A 57 -4.22 -14.00 -5.46
C ALA A 57 -3.05 -13.03 -5.17
N THR A 58 -2.73 -12.84 -3.88
CA THR A 58 -1.68 -11.90 -3.47
C THR A 58 -0.27 -12.41 -3.76
N LEU A 59 -0.05 -13.73 -3.76
CA LEU A 59 1.22 -14.32 -4.20
C LEU A 59 1.43 -14.12 -5.71
N ALA A 60 0.39 -14.32 -6.52
CA ALA A 60 0.47 -14.07 -7.96
C ALA A 60 0.76 -12.59 -8.25
N THR A 61 0.03 -11.66 -7.61
CA THR A 61 0.26 -10.23 -7.79
C THR A 61 1.59 -9.77 -7.21
N PHE A 62 2.13 -10.43 -6.19
CA PHE A 62 3.50 -10.20 -5.71
C PHE A 62 4.52 -10.36 -6.84
N TYR A 63 4.48 -11.48 -7.57
CA TYR A 63 5.41 -11.69 -8.68
C TYR A 63 5.15 -10.73 -9.85
N ILE A 64 3.89 -10.42 -10.15
CA ILE A 64 3.54 -9.46 -11.20
C ILE A 64 4.10 -8.08 -10.87
N PHE A 65 3.85 -7.54 -9.67
CA PHE A 65 4.32 -6.22 -9.28
C PHE A 65 5.84 -6.14 -9.22
N ARG A 66 6.49 -7.22 -8.76
CA ARG A 66 7.95 -7.34 -8.74
C ARG A 66 8.52 -7.33 -10.16
N ALA A 67 7.96 -8.14 -11.06
CA ALA A 67 8.37 -8.18 -12.46
C ALA A 67 8.20 -6.82 -13.16
N LEU A 68 7.06 -6.13 -12.93
CA LEU A 68 6.83 -4.81 -13.47
C LEU A 68 7.87 -3.79 -12.99
N ALA A 69 8.23 -3.82 -11.70
CA ALA A 69 9.28 -2.94 -11.18
C ALA A 69 10.63 -3.18 -11.88
N TYR A 70 10.99 -4.45 -12.14
CA TYR A 70 12.20 -4.81 -12.89
C TYR A 70 12.13 -4.37 -14.34
N ILE A 71 11.02 -4.60 -15.03
CA ILE A 71 10.86 -4.23 -16.45
C ILE A 71 11.00 -2.71 -16.62
N ILE A 72 10.38 -1.92 -15.73
CA ILE A 72 10.39 -0.46 -15.81
C ILE A 72 11.79 0.12 -15.56
N THR A 73 12.60 -0.51 -14.70
CA THR A 73 13.93 0.01 -14.31
C THR A 73 15.08 -0.67 -15.00
N GLY A 74 14.86 -1.80 -15.70
CA GLY A 74 15.96 -2.67 -16.16
C GLY A 74 16.75 -3.33 -15.02
N GLY A 75 16.23 -3.28 -13.78
CA GLY A 75 16.89 -3.78 -12.58
C GLY A 75 17.73 -2.74 -11.83
N ASP A 76 17.92 -1.55 -12.39
CA ASP A 76 18.73 -0.49 -11.82
C ASP A 76 17.96 0.38 -10.81
N PRO A 77 18.63 0.95 -9.81
CA PRO A 77 18.01 1.88 -8.89
C PRO A 77 17.71 3.23 -9.58
N VAL A 78 16.57 3.79 -9.27
CA VAL A 78 16.17 5.13 -9.72
C VAL A 78 16.32 6.11 -8.56
N SER A 79 17.09 7.17 -8.75
CA SER A 79 17.35 8.20 -7.74
C SER A 79 16.74 9.54 -8.14
N TYR A 80 16.24 10.26 -7.14
CA TYR A 80 15.76 11.62 -7.28
C TYR A 80 16.09 12.41 -6.00
N ASN A 81 16.63 13.61 -6.16
CA ASN A 81 17.13 14.42 -5.07
C ASN A 81 16.52 15.83 -5.15
N ALA A 82 15.44 16.07 -4.41
CA ALA A 82 14.89 17.39 -4.21
C ALA A 82 14.67 17.64 -2.71
N PRO A 83 15.03 18.82 -2.18
CA PRO A 83 14.94 19.12 -0.75
C PRO A 83 13.55 18.90 -0.14
N TRP A 84 12.49 19.32 -0.87
CA TRP A 84 11.12 19.16 -0.41
C TRP A 84 10.68 17.70 -0.28
N PHE A 85 11.14 16.83 -1.22
CA PHE A 85 10.82 15.41 -1.18
C PHE A 85 11.59 14.72 -0.07
N ILE A 86 12.89 15.01 0.08
CA ILE A 86 13.74 14.47 1.15
C ILE A 86 13.16 14.77 2.53
N TRP A 87 12.57 15.97 2.69
CA TRP A 87 11.96 16.38 3.95
C TRP A 87 10.81 15.44 4.37
N ILE A 88 10.05 14.88 3.43
CA ILE A 88 8.93 13.97 3.73
C ILE A 88 9.41 12.72 4.48
N GLY A 89 10.55 12.14 4.09
CA GLY A 89 11.09 10.93 4.72
C GLY A 89 12.01 11.19 5.94
N ASN A 90 12.73 12.33 5.94
CA ASN A 90 13.78 12.63 6.92
C ASN A 90 13.45 13.84 7.81
N GLY A 91 12.39 14.59 7.49
CA GLY A 91 11.98 15.77 8.23
C GLY A 91 11.57 15.46 9.68
N LYS A 92 11.79 16.46 10.54
CA LYS A 92 11.39 16.42 11.95
C LYS A 92 10.50 17.61 12.27
N ILE A 93 9.44 17.37 13.04
CA ILE A 93 8.56 18.40 13.59
C ILE A 93 8.71 18.36 15.11
N PHE A 94 9.16 19.42 15.75
CA PHE A 94 9.47 19.47 17.19
C PHE A 94 10.42 18.34 17.67
N GLY A 95 11.40 17.95 16.83
CA GLY A 95 12.34 16.86 17.14
C GLY A 95 11.81 15.44 16.86
N ILE A 96 10.52 15.29 16.56
CA ILE A 96 9.89 14.00 16.26
C ILE A 96 9.94 13.75 14.75
N PRO A 97 10.36 12.54 14.27
CA PRO A 97 10.33 12.21 12.84
C PRO A 97 8.92 12.34 12.25
N PHE A 98 8.80 13.00 11.09
CA PHE A 98 7.51 13.17 10.42
C PHE A 98 6.80 11.82 10.13
N SER A 99 7.56 10.78 9.76
CA SER A 99 7.03 9.44 9.54
C SER A 99 6.36 8.84 10.78
N PHE A 100 6.86 9.13 11.99
CA PHE A 100 6.25 8.67 13.24
C PHE A 100 4.93 9.38 13.52
N ILE A 101 4.87 10.70 13.29
CA ILE A 101 3.64 11.48 13.44
C ILE A 101 2.58 10.96 12.46
N LEU A 102 2.97 10.74 11.20
CA LEU A 102 2.08 10.20 10.17
C LEU A 102 1.56 8.80 10.53
N MET A 103 2.42 7.94 11.09
CA MET A 103 2.01 6.61 11.57
C MET A 103 0.90 6.71 12.64
N ILE A 104 1.03 7.61 13.61
CA ILE A 104 0.01 7.81 14.66
C ILE A 104 -1.30 8.30 14.04
N ILE A 105 -1.23 9.26 13.11
CA ILE A 105 -2.41 9.78 12.40
C ILE A 105 -3.11 8.66 11.64
N LEU A 106 -2.37 7.86 10.88
CA LEU A 106 -2.93 6.73 10.12
C LEU A 106 -3.55 5.67 11.04
N ALA A 107 -2.89 5.33 12.16
CA ALA A 107 -3.42 4.41 13.15
C ALA A 107 -4.71 4.93 13.79
N PHE A 108 -4.80 6.22 14.09
CA PHE A 108 -5.99 6.87 14.61
C PHE A 108 -7.15 6.81 13.61
N PHE A 109 -6.91 7.14 12.34
CA PHE A 109 -7.93 7.05 11.29
C PHE A 109 -8.36 5.61 11.04
N ALA A 110 -7.42 4.65 11.00
CA ALA A 110 -7.74 3.23 10.88
C ALA A 110 -8.62 2.75 12.05
N HIS A 111 -8.31 3.15 13.28
CA HIS A 111 -9.14 2.86 14.45
C HIS A 111 -10.56 3.43 14.34
N LEU A 112 -10.68 4.69 13.90
CA LEU A 112 -11.99 5.32 13.69
C LEU A 112 -12.80 4.59 12.61
N ILE A 113 -12.16 4.27 11.47
CA ILE A 113 -12.82 3.55 10.38
C ILE A 113 -13.31 2.19 10.87
N LEU A 114 -12.47 1.40 11.53
CA LEU A 114 -12.81 0.07 12.00
C LEU A 114 -13.95 0.08 13.06
N ARG A 115 -13.91 1.03 13.99
CA ARG A 115 -14.88 1.06 15.11
C ARG A 115 -16.15 1.87 14.82
N ARG A 116 -16.04 2.93 14.02
CA ARG A 116 -17.13 3.91 13.86
C ARG A 116 -17.91 3.76 12.55
N THR A 117 -17.35 3.09 11.53
CA THR A 117 -18.05 2.94 10.24
C THR A 117 -18.76 1.59 10.09
N LYS A 118 -19.80 1.53 9.24
CA LYS A 118 -20.50 0.28 8.91
C LYS A 118 -19.54 -0.70 8.23
N ILE A 119 -18.74 -0.22 7.27
CA ILE A 119 -17.77 -1.05 6.53
C ILE A 119 -16.71 -1.62 7.47
N GLY A 120 -16.15 -0.82 8.39
CA GLY A 120 -15.18 -1.28 9.35
C GLY A 120 -15.72 -2.40 10.25
N ARG A 121 -16.95 -2.25 10.76
CA ARG A 121 -17.59 -3.32 11.53
C ARG A 121 -17.83 -4.59 10.71
N THR A 122 -18.16 -4.45 9.42
CA THR A 122 -18.29 -5.60 8.51
C THR A 122 -16.96 -6.30 8.31
N VAL A 123 -15.85 -5.57 8.14
CA VAL A 123 -14.50 -6.14 8.03
C VAL A 123 -14.15 -6.97 9.27
N VAL A 124 -14.44 -6.45 10.47
CA VAL A 124 -14.22 -7.19 11.73
C VAL A 124 -15.13 -8.43 11.82
N ALA A 125 -16.39 -8.31 11.41
CA ALA A 125 -17.34 -9.43 11.41
C ALA A 125 -16.89 -10.58 10.48
N ILE A 126 -16.39 -10.24 9.28
CA ILE A 126 -15.83 -11.22 8.31
C ILE A 126 -14.62 -11.94 8.91
N GLY A 127 -13.76 -11.21 9.63
CA GLY A 127 -12.58 -11.80 10.29
C GLY A 127 -12.95 -12.85 11.34
N ASN A 128 -14.10 -12.68 12.03
CA ASN A 128 -14.60 -13.63 13.01
C ASN A 128 -15.31 -14.83 12.36
N SER A 129 -16.22 -14.59 11.43
CA SER A 129 -16.94 -15.62 10.68
C SER A 129 -17.54 -15.04 9.39
N PRO A 130 -16.96 -15.36 8.22
CA PRO A 130 -17.50 -14.91 6.94
C PRO A 130 -18.93 -15.40 6.69
N GLU A 131 -19.26 -16.59 7.18
CA GLU A 131 -20.58 -17.20 6.99
C GLU A 131 -21.64 -16.50 7.84
N ALA A 132 -21.36 -16.28 9.14
CA ALA A 132 -22.27 -15.55 10.02
C ALA A 132 -22.49 -14.10 9.55
N SER A 133 -21.43 -13.44 9.05
CA SER A 133 -21.51 -12.11 8.46
C SER A 133 -22.46 -12.08 7.25
N ARG A 134 -22.39 -13.10 6.37
CA ARG A 134 -23.24 -13.20 5.20
C ARG A 134 -24.71 -13.46 5.57
N ILE A 135 -24.97 -14.34 6.54
CA ILE A 135 -26.31 -14.64 7.05
C ILE A 135 -26.93 -13.39 7.66
N SER A 136 -26.12 -12.54 8.30
CA SER A 136 -26.55 -11.25 8.86
C SER A 136 -26.80 -10.16 7.80
N GLY A 137 -26.73 -10.47 6.51
CA GLY A 137 -27.02 -9.53 5.41
C GLY A 137 -25.92 -8.52 5.14
N LEU A 138 -24.70 -8.73 5.68
CA LEU A 138 -23.59 -7.82 5.43
C LEU A 138 -22.96 -8.07 4.06
N ASN A 139 -22.53 -7.00 3.39
CA ASN A 139 -21.88 -7.10 2.09
C ASN A 139 -20.38 -7.42 2.25
N ASN A 140 -20.06 -8.72 2.31
CA ASN A 140 -18.70 -9.20 2.50
C ASN A 140 -17.79 -8.80 1.34
N ASP A 141 -18.29 -8.76 0.11
CA ASP A 141 -17.48 -8.42 -1.06
C ASP A 141 -16.97 -6.98 -0.99
N LEU A 142 -17.87 -6.03 -0.72
CA LEU A 142 -17.49 -4.62 -0.60
C LEU A 142 -16.53 -4.38 0.57
N ALA A 143 -16.76 -5.04 1.70
CA ALA A 143 -15.88 -4.90 2.85
C ALA A 143 -14.49 -5.49 2.59
N THR A 144 -14.39 -6.59 1.86
CA THR A 144 -13.11 -7.19 1.44
C THR A 144 -12.37 -6.26 0.48
N ILE A 145 -13.05 -5.74 -0.57
CA ILE A 145 -12.44 -4.78 -1.51
C ILE A 145 -11.95 -3.54 -0.77
N PHE A 146 -12.75 -3.01 0.15
CA PHE A 146 -12.38 -1.85 0.94
C PHE A 146 -11.15 -2.13 1.82
N ALA A 147 -11.06 -3.30 2.46
CA ALA A 147 -9.91 -3.67 3.27
C ALA A 147 -8.62 -3.73 2.44
N PHE A 148 -8.65 -4.36 1.26
CA PHE A 148 -7.51 -4.39 0.35
C PHE A 148 -7.17 -3.00 -0.22
N MET A 149 -8.15 -2.14 -0.50
CA MET A 149 -7.93 -0.75 -0.90
C MET A 149 -7.19 0.03 0.18
N MET A 150 -7.57 -0.13 1.45
CA MET A 150 -6.89 0.50 2.58
C MET A 150 -5.46 0.00 2.76
N VAL A 151 -5.20 -1.30 2.54
CA VAL A 151 -3.84 -1.85 2.50
C VAL A 151 -3.05 -1.20 1.38
N GLY A 152 -3.58 -1.15 0.15
CA GLY A 152 -2.92 -0.52 -0.99
C GLY A 152 -2.59 0.96 -0.78
N LEU A 153 -3.49 1.71 -0.13
CA LEU A 153 -3.26 3.11 0.22
C LEU A 153 -2.10 3.25 1.24
N ASN A 154 -2.09 2.43 2.30
CA ASN A 154 -1.01 2.44 3.28
C ASN A 154 0.34 2.02 2.67
N VAL A 155 0.34 1.05 1.76
CA VAL A 155 1.50 0.64 0.97
C VAL A 155 2.03 1.80 0.13
N ALA A 156 1.15 2.57 -0.52
CA ALA A 156 1.54 3.75 -1.30
C ALA A 156 2.17 4.84 -0.41
N ILE A 157 1.59 5.12 0.75
CA ILE A 157 2.17 6.05 1.72
C ILE A 157 3.56 5.57 2.15
N SER A 158 3.70 4.28 2.46
CA SER A 158 4.96 3.67 2.85
C SER A 158 6.00 3.74 1.74
N SER A 159 5.61 3.55 0.47
CA SER A 159 6.49 3.65 -0.69
C SER A 159 7.04 5.06 -0.88
N VAL A 160 6.21 6.10 -0.69
CA VAL A 160 6.62 7.51 -0.74
C VAL A 160 7.59 7.82 0.39
N LEU A 161 7.28 7.41 1.63
CA LEU A 161 8.16 7.65 2.78
C LEU A 161 9.52 6.95 2.62
N LEU A 162 9.50 5.69 2.19
CA LEU A 162 10.71 4.88 2.06
C LEU A 162 11.61 5.42 0.93
N SER A 163 11.04 5.71 -0.24
CA SER A 163 11.78 6.27 -1.37
C SER A 163 12.32 7.68 -1.06
N SER A 164 11.56 8.50 -0.35
CA SER A 164 11.99 9.80 0.14
C SER A 164 13.15 9.68 1.14
N ARG A 165 13.09 8.72 2.06
CA ARG A 165 14.12 8.50 3.07
C ARG A 165 15.45 8.02 2.47
N LEU A 166 15.37 7.16 1.45
CA LEU A 166 16.55 6.57 0.79
C LEU A 166 17.02 7.38 -0.42
N TRP A 167 16.27 8.39 -0.88
CA TRP A 167 16.49 9.19 -2.08
C TRP A 167 16.58 8.34 -3.36
N SER A 168 16.13 7.13 -3.26
CA SER A 168 16.25 6.11 -4.29
C SER A 168 15.15 5.08 -4.16
N ALA A 169 14.77 4.47 -5.29
CA ALA A 169 13.92 3.30 -5.34
C ALA A 169 14.62 2.20 -6.14
N ASN A 170 14.50 0.97 -5.66
CA ASN A 170 15.10 -0.21 -6.26
C ASN A 170 14.03 -1.30 -6.39
N PRO A 171 13.93 -2.04 -7.50
CA PRO A 171 12.98 -3.13 -7.65
C PRO A 171 13.12 -4.25 -6.60
N ARG A 172 14.28 -4.35 -5.93
CA ARG A 172 14.51 -5.29 -4.81
C ARG A 172 14.10 -4.76 -3.45
N MET A 173 13.56 -3.53 -3.37
CA MET A 173 13.11 -2.98 -2.09
C MET A 173 12.10 -3.89 -1.43
N MET A 174 12.20 -4.03 -0.09
CA MET A 174 11.29 -4.83 0.72
C MET A 174 11.22 -6.32 0.33
N ASP A 175 12.27 -6.85 -0.34
CA ASP A 175 12.34 -8.28 -0.66
C ASP A 175 12.47 -9.10 0.61
N GLY A 176 11.60 -10.12 0.78
CA GLY A 176 11.55 -10.96 1.99
C GLY A 176 10.84 -10.32 3.19
N TYR A 177 10.38 -9.06 3.13
CA TYR A 177 9.64 -8.44 4.23
C TYR A 177 8.21 -8.97 4.35
N GLU A 178 7.61 -9.44 3.27
CA GLU A 178 6.29 -10.08 3.23
C GLU A 178 6.19 -11.25 4.20
N PHE A 179 7.28 -12.01 4.38
CA PHE A 179 7.35 -13.14 5.31
C PHE A 179 7.60 -12.74 6.78
N LYS A 180 7.93 -11.46 7.02
CA LYS A 180 8.12 -10.93 8.40
C LYS A 180 6.84 -10.35 8.99
N VAL A 181 5.81 -10.16 8.17
CA VAL A 181 4.54 -9.55 8.56
C VAL A 181 3.49 -10.62 8.90
N ILE A 182 3.79 -11.89 8.61
CA ILE A 182 2.99 -13.06 8.93
C ILE A 182 3.42 -13.63 10.29
#